data_9c826d749a64a5137d2a335309706902
#
_entry.id   9c826d749a64a5137d2a335309706902
#
_cell.length_a   1.000
_cell.length_b   1.000
_cell.length_c   1.000
_cell.angle_alpha   90.00
_cell.angle_beta   90.00
_cell.angle_gamma   90.00
#
_symmetry.space_group_name_H-M   'P 1'
#
loop_
_entity.id
_entity.type
_entity.pdbx_description
1 polymer ?
#
loop_
_entity_poly.entity_id
_entity_poly.type
_entity_poly.pdbx_seq_one_letter_code
_entity_poly.pdbx_strand_id
1 'polypeptide(L)'
;YLMRSSKFTALELAQTLRYFPDLVVVLTLLAAIGFCAPNRVGSGRLDASGARTAVTVAVAVAFLASSLYSTSTFLISWKDNPAQPYLQNAVRGLAQARATSSAPMLDQEVDPLVLQRVAYPENLASHLFALIRDRPEFAGYTTQLRMLDSSGRLVDANVTWVRTIVVGPKPACGYFVEPDTPVRMPLDGPMLPAEWTAEINYLANSDGSVLMKLSEGPESKVAVRPGLNRVYVWLSGAGDAITVRASTGALSLCVASGPVGYLAPR
;
A
#
# COMPACT_ATOMS: atom_id res chain seq x y z
N TYR A 1 17.40 14.28 -16.81
CA TYR A 1 15.98 14.07 -17.16
C TYR A 1 15.78 12.70 -17.82
N LEU A 2 16.50 12.40 -18.90
CA LEU A 2 16.34 11.18 -19.70
C LEU A 2 16.68 9.86 -18.95
N MET A 3 17.49 9.92 -17.89
CA MET A 3 17.89 8.72 -17.13
C MET A 3 16.92 8.31 -16.00
N ARG A 4 15.93 9.13 -15.65
CA ARG A 4 14.98 8.84 -14.56
C ARG A 4 13.50 8.79 -14.98
N SER A 5 13.19 9.07 -16.24
CA SER A 5 11.83 9.06 -16.73
C SER A 5 11.58 7.88 -17.66
N SER A 6 10.60 7.04 -17.32
CA SER A 6 9.99 6.14 -18.29
C SER A 6 9.00 6.92 -19.19
N LYS A 7 8.58 6.32 -20.30
CA LYS A 7 7.56 6.93 -21.18
C LYS A 7 6.26 7.29 -20.43
N PHE A 8 5.97 6.62 -19.33
CA PHE A 8 4.76 6.80 -18.52
C PHE A 8 4.91 7.89 -17.44
N THR A 9 6.13 8.19 -17.01
CA THR A 9 6.39 9.13 -15.90
C THR A 9 7.00 10.45 -16.37
N ALA A 10 7.32 10.61 -17.64
CA ALA A 10 8.00 11.82 -18.16
C ALA A 10 7.16 13.10 -17.96
N LEU A 11 5.84 13.02 -18.15
CA LEU A 11 4.92 14.15 -17.95
C LEU A 11 4.74 14.46 -16.45
N GLU A 12 4.62 13.46 -15.62
CA GLU A 12 4.47 13.61 -14.16
C GLU A 12 5.75 14.16 -13.52
N LEU A 13 6.93 13.75 -14.01
CA LEU A 13 8.21 14.30 -13.56
C LEU A 13 8.34 15.79 -13.84
N ALA A 14 7.82 16.26 -14.99
CA ALA A 14 7.82 17.68 -15.34
C ALA A 14 6.92 18.51 -14.41
N GLN A 15 5.88 17.92 -13.86
CA GLN A 15 4.95 18.57 -12.92
C GLN A 15 5.43 18.52 -11.45
N THR A 16 6.42 17.71 -11.12
CA THR A 16 6.94 17.59 -9.75
C THR A 16 7.94 18.70 -9.45
N LEU A 17 7.47 19.74 -8.77
CA LEU A 17 8.26 20.91 -8.35
C LEU A 17 9.53 20.55 -7.57
N ARG A 18 9.57 19.41 -6.90
CA ARG A 18 10.75 18.94 -6.12
C ARG A 18 12.01 18.70 -6.95
N TYR A 19 11.87 18.62 -8.28
CA TYR A 19 13.04 18.45 -9.18
C TYR A 19 13.59 19.77 -9.72
N PHE A 20 12.97 20.89 -9.35
CA PHE A 20 13.39 22.23 -9.79
C PHE A 20 14.06 23.12 -8.74
N PRO A 21 14.22 22.73 -7.45
CA PRO A 21 14.83 23.62 -6.46
C PRO A 21 16.24 24.05 -6.87
N ASP A 22 17.05 23.15 -7.44
CA ASP A 22 18.39 23.45 -7.91
C ASP A 22 18.39 24.45 -9.06
N LEU A 23 17.43 24.32 -10.01
CA LEU A 23 17.27 25.25 -11.10
C LEU A 23 16.85 26.64 -10.59
N VAL A 24 15.93 26.72 -9.63
CA VAL A 24 15.49 27.97 -9.02
C VAL A 24 16.65 28.65 -8.30
N VAL A 25 17.47 27.92 -7.55
CA VAL A 25 18.66 28.46 -6.87
C VAL A 25 19.65 29.04 -7.90
N VAL A 26 19.96 28.28 -8.95
CA VAL A 26 20.88 28.73 -10.00
C VAL A 26 20.35 29.98 -10.71
N LEU A 27 19.08 30.01 -11.09
CA LEU A 27 18.46 31.18 -11.73
C LEU A 27 18.46 32.40 -10.81
N THR A 28 18.18 32.22 -9.52
CA THR A 28 18.19 33.31 -8.53
C THR A 28 19.60 33.87 -8.37
N LEU A 29 20.62 33.02 -8.29
CA LEU A 29 22.02 33.45 -8.22
C LEU A 29 22.45 34.19 -9.48
N LEU A 30 22.12 33.68 -10.66
CA LEU A 30 22.44 34.34 -11.94
C LEU A 30 21.73 35.71 -12.07
N ALA A 31 20.49 35.79 -11.66
CA ALA A 31 19.75 37.05 -11.61
C ALA A 31 20.42 38.04 -10.65
N ALA A 32 20.76 37.61 -9.43
CA ALA A 32 21.43 38.46 -8.44
C ALA A 32 22.80 38.97 -8.96
N ILE A 33 23.60 38.10 -9.57
CA ILE A 33 24.87 38.47 -10.19
C ILE A 33 24.67 39.48 -11.34
N GLY A 34 23.64 39.24 -12.20
CA GLY A 34 23.30 40.12 -13.31
C GLY A 34 22.83 41.51 -12.84
N PHE A 35 22.09 41.60 -11.77
CA PHE A 35 21.64 42.86 -11.17
C PHE A 35 22.77 43.59 -10.44
N CYS A 36 23.71 42.88 -9.81
CA CYS A 36 24.81 43.45 -9.07
C CYS A 36 26.07 43.74 -9.93
N ALA A 37 26.10 43.22 -11.15
CA ALA A 37 27.24 43.42 -12.04
C ALA A 37 27.46 44.91 -12.37
N PRO A 38 28.67 45.45 -12.18
CA PRO A 38 28.94 46.84 -12.50
C PRO A 38 28.83 47.07 -14.01
N ASN A 39 28.01 48.06 -14.39
CA ASN A 39 27.84 48.45 -15.79
C ASN A 39 29.16 49.04 -16.34
N ARG A 40 29.89 48.25 -17.11
CA ARG A 40 31.14 48.70 -17.81
C ARG A 40 30.90 49.41 -19.14
N VAL A 41 29.64 49.69 -19.48
CA VAL A 41 29.34 50.40 -20.75
C VAL A 41 29.32 51.89 -20.51
N GLY A 42 30.18 52.57 -21.25
CA GLY A 42 30.44 54.00 -21.15
C GLY A 42 29.23 54.89 -21.27
N SER A 43 29.36 56.01 -20.58
CA SER A 43 28.41 57.11 -20.43
C SER A 43 27.78 57.63 -21.72
N GLY A 44 26.73 57.00 -22.18
CA GLY A 44 25.71 57.63 -23.02
C GLY A 44 24.56 58.05 -22.10
N ARG A 45 24.53 59.35 -21.78
CA ARG A 45 23.45 59.98 -21.04
C ARG A 45 22.15 59.96 -21.88
N LEU A 46 21.41 58.88 -21.77
CA LEU A 46 19.97 58.90 -22.10
C LEU A 46 19.26 58.61 -20.78
N ASP A 47 18.14 59.28 -20.56
CA ASP A 47 17.29 59.17 -19.36
C ASP A 47 16.80 57.72 -19.12
N ALA A 48 17.72 56.84 -18.85
CA ALA A 48 17.49 55.41 -18.66
C ALA A 48 16.92 55.06 -17.25
N SER A 49 16.79 56.03 -16.36
CA SER A 49 16.32 55.81 -14.99
C SER A 49 14.85 55.36 -14.98
N GLY A 50 13.98 56.08 -15.68
CA GLY A 50 12.55 55.75 -15.74
C GLY A 50 12.27 54.42 -16.45
N ALA A 51 12.96 54.15 -17.54
CA ALA A 51 12.80 52.90 -18.30
C ALA A 51 13.27 51.66 -17.50
N ARG A 52 14.39 51.77 -16.79
CA ARG A 52 14.87 50.67 -15.92
C ARG A 52 13.89 50.41 -14.77
N THR A 53 13.39 51.44 -14.10
CA THR A 53 12.40 51.29 -13.01
C THR A 53 11.13 50.66 -13.57
N ALA A 54 10.63 51.07 -14.73
CA ALA A 54 9.45 50.49 -15.35
C ALA A 54 9.63 49.02 -15.69
N VAL A 55 10.79 48.63 -16.24
CA VAL A 55 11.11 47.21 -16.55
C VAL A 55 11.20 46.42 -15.25
N THR A 56 11.87 46.91 -14.18
CA THR A 56 11.96 46.21 -12.89
C THR A 56 10.57 46.00 -12.28
N VAL A 57 9.72 47.02 -12.31
CA VAL A 57 8.34 46.90 -11.81
C VAL A 57 7.53 45.91 -12.64
N ALA A 58 7.64 45.94 -13.97
CA ALA A 58 6.95 45.02 -14.85
C ALA A 58 7.38 43.57 -14.61
N VAL A 59 8.68 43.29 -14.41
CA VAL A 59 9.20 41.97 -14.07
C VAL A 59 8.70 41.52 -12.70
N ALA A 60 8.72 42.41 -11.70
CA ALA A 60 8.22 42.10 -10.37
C ALA A 60 6.71 41.76 -10.37
N VAL A 61 5.92 42.53 -11.11
CA VAL A 61 4.48 42.28 -11.26
C VAL A 61 4.22 40.97 -11.99
N ALA A 62 4.96 40.69 -13.08
CA ALA A 62 4.85 39.43 -13.81
C ALA A 62 5.22 38.22 -12.95
N PHE A 63 6.27 38.35 -12.15
CA PHE A 63 6.69 37.31 -11.20
C PHE A 63 5.62 37.05 -10.13
N LEU A 64 5.08 38.12 -9.51
CA LEU A 64 4.02 37.98 -8.51
C LEU A 64 2.74 37.36 -9.11
N ALA A 65 2.33 37.80 -10.29
CA ALA A 65 1.16 37.27 -10.99
C ALA A 65 1.36 35.78 -11.32
N SER A 66 2.53 35.41 -11.86
CA SER A 66 2.89 34.03 -12.16
C SER A 66 2.93 33.16 -10.89
N SER A 67 3.49 33.68 -9.80
CA SER A 67 3.55 32.99 -8.50
C SER A 67 2.14 32.74 -7.92
N LEU A 68 1.28 33.76 -7.95
CA LEU A 68 -0.12 33.63 -7.50
C LEU A 68 -0.91 32.66 -8.36
N TYR A 69 -0.74 32.71 -9.69
CA TYR A 69 -1.36 31.75 -10.61
C TYR A 69 -0.89 30.31 -10.31
N SER A 70 0.41 30.09 -10.20
CA SER A 70 1.00 28.78 -9.87
C SER A 70 0.49 28.26 -8.53
N THR A 71 0.45 29.13 -7.51
CA THR A 71 -0.06 28.75 -6.18
C THR A 71 -1.55 28.40 -6.22
N SER A 72 -2.35 29.18 -6.97
CA SER A 72 -3.79 28.90 -7.07
C SER A 72 -4.08 27.58 -7.81
N THR A 73 -3.37 27.31 -8.91
CA THR A 73 -3.51 26.05 -9.65
C THR A 73 -3.07 24.85 -8.82
N PHE A 74 -1.98 25.00 -8.05
CA PHE A 74 -1.53 23.95 -7.11
C PHE A 74 -2.56 23.69 -6.02
N LEU A 75 -3.14 24.73 -5.40
CA LEU A 75 -4.18 24.57 -4.37
C LEU A 75 -5.44 23.89 -4.92
N ILE A 76 -5.85 24.21 -6.16
CA ILE A 76 -6.98 23.53 -6.80
C ILE A 76 -6.66 22.06 -7.01
N SER A 77 -5.50 21.74 -7.59
CA SER A 77 -5.05 20.36 -7.77
C SER A 77 -4.93 19.57 -6.45
N TRP A 78 -4.53 20.26 -5.37
CA TRP A 78 -4.45 19.64 -4.03
C TRP A 78 -5.83 19.34 -3.43
N LYS A 79 -6.84 20.18 -3.69
CA LYS A 79 -8.22 19.93 -3.25
C LYS A 79 -8.84 18.70 -3.91
N ASP A 80 -8.48 18.43 -5.16
CA ASP A 80 -8.97 17.28 -5.91
C ASP A 80 -8.15 15.99 -5.67
N ASN A 81 -7.31 15.97 -4.60
CA ASN A 81 -6.49 14.82 -4.27
C ASN A 81 -7.37 13.64 -3.81
N PRO A 82 -7.37 12.52 -4.53
CA PRO A 82 -8.17 11.33 -4.20
C PRO A 82 -7.80 10.67 -2.86
N ALA A 83 -6.59 10.94 -2.34
CA ALA A 83 -6.16 10.40 -1.06
C ALA A 83 -6.97 10.94 0.13
N GLN A 84 -7.47 12.18 0.07
CA GLN A 84 -8.22 12.77 1.18
C GLN A 84 -9.54 12.03 1.46
N PRO A 85 -10.44 11.81 0.48
CA PRO A 85 -11.66 11.04 0.72
C PRO A 85 -11.37 9.58 1.08
N TYR A 86 -10.33 8.97 0.48
CA TYR A 86 -9.88 7.63 0.85
C TYR A 86 -9.55 7.55 2.34
N LEU A 87 -8.67 8.42 2.84
CA LEU A 87 -8.27 8.42 4.24
C LEU A 87 -9.45 8.66 5.20
N GLN A 88 -10.36 9.58 4.85
CA GLN A 88 -11.55 9.85 5.66
C GLN A 88 -12.49 8.66 5.72
N ASN A 89 -12.69 7.94 4.62
CA ASN A 89 -13.51 6.74 4.57
C ASN A 89 -12.86 5.60 5.36
N ALA A 90 -11.55 5.40 5.18
CA ALA A 90 -10.79 4.36 5.87
C ALA A 90 -10.83 4.56 7.40
N VAL A 91 -10.56 5.77 7.89
CA VAL A 91 -10.61 6.06 9.33
C VAL A 91 -11.98 5.76 9.91
N ARG A 92 -13.06 6.19 9.25
CA ARG A 92 -14.44 5.91 9.70
C ARG A 92 -14.76 4.42 9.67
N GLY A 93 -14.40 3.73 8.58
CA GLY A 93 -14.65 2.30 8.43
C GLY A 93 -13.88 1.46 9.45
N LEU A 94 -12.61 1.79 9.71
CA LEU A 94 -11.78 1.12 10.72
C LEU A 94 -12.33 1.33 12.13
N ALA A 95 -12.74 2.55 12.48
CA ALA A 95 -13.36 2.82 13.79
C ALA A 95 -14.67 2.03 13.98
N GLN A 96 -15.52 1.98 12.96
CA GLN A 96 -16.74 1.18 13.00
C GLN A 96 -16.43 -0.32 13.13
N ALA A 97 -15.44 -0.84 12.40
CA ALA A 97 -15.03 -2.24 12.51
C ALA A 97 -14.57 -2.58 13.93
N ARG A 98 -13.77 -1.73 14.56
CA ARG A 98 -13.31 -1.90 15.95
C ARG A 98 -14.47 -1.94 16.92
N ALA A 99 -15.47 -1.10 16.73
CA ALA A 99 -16.67 -1.04 17.59
C ALA A 99 -17.59 -2.27 17.44
N THR A 100 -17.60 -2.90 16.26
CA THR A 100 -18.56 -3.99 15.94
C THR A 100 -17.95 -5.39 16.02
N SER A 101 -16.64 -5.53 15.98
CA SER A 101 -15.95 -6.83 15.96
C SER A 101 -14.61 -6.78 16.67
N SER A 102 -14.29 -7.87 17.38
CA SER A 102 -12.95 -8.10 17.94
C SER A 102 -12.02 -8.87 16.98
N ALA A 103 -12.52 -9.33 15.83
CA ALA A 103 -11.70 -10.03 14.86
C ALA A 103 -10.65 -9.08 14.27
N PRO A 104 -9.39 -9.51 14.16
CA PRO A 104 -8.35 -8.72 13.51
C PRO A 104 -8.66 -8.59 12.01
N MET A 105 -8.12 -7.58 11.37
CA MET A 105 -8.07 -7.46 9.92
C MET A 105 -6.78 -8.07 9.37
N LEU A 106 -6.86 -8.67 8.18
CA LEU A 106 -5.63 -8.94 7.42
C LEU A 106 -4.98 -7.62 7.02
N ASP A 107 -3.66 -7.59 7.09
CA ASP A 107 -2.93 -6.46 6.55
C ASP A 107 -3.06 -6.45 5.03
N GLN A 108 -2.99 -5.28 4.43
CA GLN A 108 -3.14 -5.10 2.99
C GLN A 108 -2.40 -3.86 2.53
N GLU A 109 -1.98 -3.85 1.27
CA GLU A 109 -1.53 -2.62 0.64
C GLU A 109 -2.71 -1.64 0.49
N VAL A 110 -2.46 -0.37 0.76
CA VAL A 110 -3.42 0.71 0.47
C VAL A 110 -3.43 1.02 -1.03
N ASP A 111 -4.45 1.77 -1.47
CA ASP A 111 -4.55 2.13 -2.89
C ASP A 111 -3.27 2.87 -3.36
N PRO A 112 -2.70 2.53 -4.52
CA PRO A 112 -1.49 3.18 -5.07
C PRO A 112 -1.62 4.69 -5.28
N LEU A 113 -2.84 5.23 -5.40
CA LEU A 113 -3.08 6.68 -5.44
C LEU A 113 -2.84 7.36 -4.09
N VAL A 114 -2.86 6.60 -3.00
CA VAL A 114 -2.55 7.09 -1.65
C VAL A 114 -1.07 6.92 -1.34
N LEU A 115 -0.57 5.70 -1.51
CA LEU A 115 0.84 5.40 -1.30
C LEU A 115 1.28 4.25 -2.22
N GLN A 116 2.25 4.54 -3.08
CA GLN A 116 2.71 3.59 -4.09
C GLN A 116 3.47 2.40 -3.49
N ARG A 117 3.46 1.26 -4.20
CA ARG A 117 4.13 0.02 -3.80
C ARG A 117 5.63 0.14 -3.52
N VAL A 118 6.30 1.13 -4.14
CA VAL A 118 7.71 1.41 -3.89
C VAL A 118 7.98 1.82 -2.43
N ALA A 119 6.95 2.23 -1.69
CA ALA A 119 7.04 2.60 -0.29
C ALA A 119 6.87 1.40 0.67
N TYR A 120 6.85 0.16 0.19
CA TYR A 120 6.74 -1.02 1.06
C TYR A 120 7.86 -1.04 2.12
N PRO A 121 7.54 -1.32 3.41
CA PRO A 121 6.23 -1.74 3.96
C PRO A 121 5.30 -0.59 4.42
N GLU A 122 5.65 0.69 4.23
CA GLU A 122 4.86 1.84 4.69
C GLU A 122 3.52 1.98 3.96
N ASN A 123 3.37 1.36 2.79
CA ASN A 123 2.11 1.28 2.04
C ASN A 123 1.14 0.21 2.61
N LEU A 124 1.50 -0.50 3.67
CA LEU A 124 0.59 -1.39 4.38
C LEU A 124 -0.39 -0.60 5.25
N ALA A 125 -1.63 -1.06 5.33
CA ALA A 125 -2.67 -0.42 6.13
C ALA A 125 -2.31 -0.36 7.62
N SER A 126 -1.64 -1.38 8.15
CA SER A 126 -1.13 -1.41 9.52
C SER A 126 -0.16 -0.26 9.81
N HIS A 127 0.70 0.09 8.85
CA HIS A 127 1.69 1.17 8.96
C HIS A 127 1.03 2.53 8.74
N LEU A 128 0.29 2.71 7.64
CA LEU A 128 -0.36 3.98 7.31
C LEU A 128 -1.32 4.45 8.43
N PHE A 129 -2.08 3.52 8.99
CA PHE A 129 -3.04 3.81 10.05
C PHE A 129 -2.50 3.54 11.47
N ALA A 130 -1.18 3.42 11.65
CA ALA A 130 -0.56 3.08 12.93
C ALA A 130 -0.94 4.05 14.07
N LEU A 131 -1.09 5.33 13.77
CA LEU A 131 -1.41 6.38 14.74
C LEU A 131 -2.90 6.48 15.10
N ILE A 132 -3.78 5.75 14.41
CA ILE A 132 -5.22 5.76 14.68
C ILE A 132 -5.51 4.82 15.85
N ARG A 133 -6.03 5.36 16.94
CA ARG A 133 -6.33 4.59 18.16
C ARG A 133 -7.53 3.65 17.99
N ASP A 134 -8.57 4.14 17.31
CA ASP A 134 -9.84 3.43 17.12
C ASP A 134 -9.81 2.60 15.82
N ARG A 135 -8.82 1.69 15.71
CA ARG A 135 -8.71 0.75 14.58
C ARG A 135 -8.70 -0.69 15.07
N PRO A 136 -9.10 -1.66 14.24
CA PRO A 136 -8.88 -3.07 14.53
C PRO A 136 -7.38 -3.37 14.64
N GLU A 137 -7.06 -4.47 15.31
CA GLU A 137 -5.72 -5.04 15.23
C GLU A 137 -5.52 -5.59 13.80
N PHE A 138 -4.33 -5.36 13.23
CA PHE A 138 -3.91 -6.00 12.00
C PHE A 138 -3.09 -7.24 12.34
N ALA A 139 -3.42 -8.36 11.69
CA ALA A 139 -2.76 -9.63 11.95
C ALA A 139 -2.54 -10.42 10.65
N GLY A 140 -1.69 -11.44 10.71
CA GLY A 140 -1.45 -12.34 9.58
C GLY A 140 -2.60 -13.32 9.30
N TYR A 141 -3.69 -13.28 10.08
CA TYR A 141 -4.89 -14.09 9.86
C TYR A 141 -6.15 -13.41 10.40
N THR A 142 -7.30 -13.80 9.86
CA THR A 142 -8.63 -13.36 10.34
C THR A 142 -9.69 -14.41 10.08
N THR A 143 -10.77 -14.36 10.86
CA THR A 143 -11.99 -15.14 10.62
C THR A 143 -13.07 -14.32 9.88
N GLN A 144 -12.88 -13.00 9.75
CA GLN A 144 -13.79 -12.08 9.07
C GLN A 144 -13.01 -11.32 8.01
N LEU A 145 -13.17 -11.75 6.75
CA LEU A 145 -12.42 -11.15 5.66
C LEU A 145 -13.06 -9.84 5.22
N ARG A 146 -12.36 -8.74 5.48
CA ARG A 146 -12.72 -7.39 5.05
C ARG A 146 -11.51 -6.72 4.43
N MET A 147 -11.76 -5.75 3.56
CA MET A 147 -10.71 -4.95 2.94
C MET A 147 -11.14 -3.49 2.77
N LEU A 148 -10.17 -2.61 2.62
CA LEU A 148 -10.39 -1.24 2.15
C LEU A 148 -10.44 -1.26 0.62
N ASP A 149 -11.52 -0.78 0.03
CA ASP A 149 -11.66 -0.64 -1.43
C ASP A 149 -10.83 0.55 -1.96
N SER A 150 -10.81 0.77 -3.26
CA SER A 150 -10.10 1.88 -3.90
C SER A 150 -10.59 3.27 -3.46
N SER A 151 -11.75 3.37 -2.84
CA SER A 151 -12.29 4.60 -2.25
C SER A 151 -12.02 4.73 -0.74
N GLY A 152 -11.32 3.75 -0.14
CA GLY A 152 -11.03 3.67 1.29
C GLY A 152 -12.20 3.18 2.15
N ARG A 153 -13.30 2.69 1.55
CA ARG A 153 -14.40 2.13 2.32
C ARG A 153 -14.07 0.71 2.75
N LEU A 154 -14.40 0.39 3.98
CA LEU A 154 -14.29 -0.97 4.48
C LEU A 154 -15.47 -1.81 3.95
N VAL A 155 -15.15 -2.83 3.16
CA VAL A 155 -16.10 -3.73 2.52
C VAL A 155 -15.78 -5.19 2.85
N ASP A 156 -16.79 -6.06 2.74
CA ASP A 156 -16.56 -7.50 2.80
C ASP A 156 -15.74 -7.93 1.58
N ALA A 157 -14.85 -8.90 1.78
CA ALA A 157 -13.93 -9.34 0.75
C ALA A 157 -14.04 -10.85 0.49
N ASN A 158 -13.52 -11.25 -0.67
CA ASN A 158 -13.29 -12.65 -1.04
C ASN A 158 -11.81 -12.84 -1.40
N VAL A 159 -11.36 -14.08 -1.35
CA VAL A 159 -10.08 -14.48 -1.94
C VAL A 159 -10.30 -14.82 -3.41
N THR A 160 -9.55 -14.20 -4.31
CA THR A 160 -9.58 -14.54 -5.74
C THR A 160 -8.98 -15.92 -5.98
N TRP A 161 -9.48 -16.62 -6.99
CA TRP A 161 -9.02 -17.98 -7.33
C TRP A 161 -7.80 -17.93 -8.27
N VAL A 162 -6.63 -17.57 -7.75
CA VAL A 162 -5.38 -17.63 -8.53
C VAL A 162 -4.86 -19.06 -8.55
N ARG A 163 -4.91 -19.72 -7.39
CA ARG A 163 -4.63 -21.14 -7.21
C ARG A 163 -5.61 -21.75 -6.21
N THR A 164 -5.67 -23.08 -6.22
CA THR A 164 -6.50 -23.85 -5.31
C THR A 164 -5.66 -24.90 -4.59
N ILE A 165 -5.90 -25.06 -3.30
CA ILE A 165 -5.36 -26.20 -2.56
C ILE A 165 -5.98 -27.47 -3.14
N VAL A 166 -5.16 -28.37 -3.68
CA VAL A 166 -5.61 -29.64 -4.24
C VAL A 166 -6.35 -30.43 -3.17
N VAL A 167 -7.40 -31.16 -3.58
CA VAL A 167 -8.18 -32.00 -2.65
C VAL A 167 -7.26 -33.05 -2.01
N GLY A 168 -7.29 -33.11 -0.68
CA GLY A 168 -6.44 -34.01 0.07
C GLY A 168 -6.85 -35.48 -0.02
N PRO A 169 -5.96 -36.41 0.34
CA PRO A 169 -6.15 -37.84 0.10
C PRO A 169 -7.15 -38.53 1.05
N LYS A 170 -7.48 -37.93 2.19
CA LYS A 170 -8.40 -38.55 3.16
C LYS A 170 -9.84 -38.15 2.90
N PRO A 171 -10.75 -39.08 2.58
CA PRO A 171 -12.18 -38.77 2.44
C PRO A 171 -12.73 -38.06 3.68
N ALA A 172 -13.59 -37.06 3.50
CA ALA A 172 -14.23 -36.26 4.55
C ALA A 172 -13.29 -35.44 5.46
N CYS A 173 -11.94 -35.53 5.28
CA CYS A 173 -10.94 -34.80 6.04
C CYS A 173 -10.06 -33.92 5.16
N GLY A 174 -9.75 -34.38 3.95
CA GLY A 174 -8.74 -33.74 3.10
C GLY A 174 -7.33 -34.03 3.59
N TYR A 175 -6.66 -33.07 4.22
CA TYR A 175 -5.33 -33.25 4.81
C TYR A 175 -5.49 -33.34 6.33
N PHE A 176 -4.98 -34.43 6.90
CA PHE A 176 -4.96 -34.62 8.34
C PHE A 176 -3.63 -34.14 8.90
N VAL A 177 -3.67 -33.15 9.78
CA VAL A 177 -2.51 -32.55 10.41
C VAL A 177 -2.45 -33.03 11.85
N GLU A 178 -1.37 -33.74 12.19
CA GLU A 178 -1.05 -34.24 13.52
C GLU A 178 -0.06 -33.31 14.23
N PRO A 179 0.05 -33.41 15.57
CA PRO A 179 1.06 -32.66 16.31
C PRO A 179 2.47 -32.89 15.74
N ASP A 180 3.25 -31.84 15.65
CA ASP A 180 4.67 -31.83 15.27
C ASP A 180 5.01 -32.41 13.88
N THR A 181 4.01 -32.90 13.13
CA THR A 181 4.21 -33.44 11.78
C THR A 181 3.82 -32.40 10.73
N PRO A 182 4.75 -31.85 9.96
CA PRO A 182 4.42 -30.93 8.88
C PRO A 182 3.71 -31.67 7.73
N VAL A 183 2.59 -31.13 7.29
CA VAL A 183 1.80 -31.65 6.15
C VAL A 183 1.89 -30.70 4.99
N ARG A 184 2.33 -31.20 3.86
CA ARG A 184 2.39 -30.45 2.59
C ARG A 184 1.07 -30.57 1.85
N MET A 185 0.43 -29.44 1.56
CA MET A 185 -0.81 -29.33 0.77
C MET A 185 -0.46 -28.72 -0.59
N PRO A 186 -0.41 -29.50 -1.66
CA PRO A 186 -0.10 -29.01 -2.99
C PRO A 186 -1.15 -27.99 -3.48
N LEU A 187 -0.69 -27.02 -4.25
CA LEU A 187 -1.54 -26.14 -5.06
C LEU A 187 -1.66 -26.70 -6.48
N ASP A 188 -2.69 -26.30 -7.20
CA ASP A 188 -2.93 -26.68 -8.62
C ASP A 188 -1.94 -26.02 -9.60
N GLY A 189 -0.96 -25.31 -9.09
CA GLY A 189 0.14 -24.71 -9.83
C GLY A 189 1.00 -23.80 -8.95
N PRO A 190 2.16 -23.37 -9.44
CA PRO A 190 3.08 -22.55 -8.66
C PRO A 190 2.55 -21.13 -8.44
N MET A 191 2.89 -20.56 -7.29
CA MET A 191 2.72 -19.16 -6.93
C MET A 191 4.02 -18.40 -7.17
N LEU A 192 3.94 -17.20 -7.73
CA LEU A 192 5.08 -16.29 -7.88
C LEU A 192 5.39 -15.60 -6.53
N PRO A 193 6.61 -15.09 -6.35
CA PRO A 193 6.95 -14.32 -5.14
C PRO A 193 6.05 -13.09 -4.98
N ALA A 194 5.15 -13.12 -4.00
CA ALA A 194 4.21 -12.05 -3.68
C ALA A 194 3.57 -12.28 -2.31
N GLU A 195 2.67 -11.36 -1.94
CA GLU A 195 1.77 -11.48 -0.81
C GLU A 195 0.45 -12.11 -1.27
N TRP A 196 0.06 -13.18 -0.60
CA TRP A 196 -1.11 -13.98 -0.94
C TRP A 196 -2.05 -14.14 0.25
N THR A 197 -3.30 -14.35 -0.01
CA THR A 197 -4.28 -14.76 1.00
C THR A 197 -4.77 -16.16 0.70
N ALA A 198 -4.71 -17.06 1.68
CA ALA A 198 -5.28 -18.40 1.58
C ALA A 198 -6.56 -18.49 2.43
N GLU A 199 -7.62 -19.03 1.85
CA GLU A 199 -8.82 -19.45 2.59
C GLU A 199 -8.62 -20.89 3.06
N ILE A 200 -8.60 -21.09 4.38
CA ILE A 200 -8.40 -22.40 5.01
C ILE A 200 -9.68 -22.79 5.73
N ASN A 201 -10.33 -23.82 5.19
CA ASN A 201 -11.48 -24.47 5.82
C ASN A 201 -10.98 -25.66 6.62
N TYR A 202 -11.26 -25.72 7.91
CA TYR A 202 -10.71 -26.76 8.77
C TYR A 202 -11.71 -27.25 9.82
N LEU A 203 -11.49 -28.50 10.28
CA LEU A 203 -12.15 -29.10 11.44
C LEU A 203 -11.08 -29.48 12.46
N ALA A 204 -11.05 -28.83 13.61
CA ALA A 204 -10.08 -29.08 14.67
C ALA A 204 -10.72 -29.74 15.89
N ASN A 205 -9.92 -30.56 16.60
CA ASN A 205 -10.36 -31.24 17.81
C ASN A 205 -10.30 -30.35 19.07
N SER A 206 -9.43 -29.34 19.08
CA SER A 206 -9.20 -28.48 20.25
C SER A 206 -8.75 -27.09 19.82
N ASP A 207 -8.74 -26.15 20.77
CA ASP A 207 -8.04 -24.87 20.60
C ASP A 207 -6.54 -25.08 20.49
N GLY A 208 -5.91 -24.23 19.70
CA GLY A 208 -4.46 -24.25 19.55
C GLY A 208 -3.96 -23.30 18.49
N SER A 209 -2.78 -23.58 17.97
CA SER A 209 -2.21 -22.81 16.86
C SER A 209 -1.50 -23.72 15.87
N VAL A 210 -1.52 -23.29 14.62
CA VAL A 210 -0.78 -23.91 13.52
C VAL A 210 0.21 -22.93 12.93
N LEU A 211 1.29 -23.45 12.38
CA LEU A 211 2.24 -22.71 11.58
C LEU A 211 1.98 -23.05 10.12
N MET A 212 1.82 -22.01 9.29
CA MET A 212 1.56 -22.14 7.88
C MET A 212 2.56 -21.33 7.07
N LYS A 213 3.03 -21.88 5.94
CA LYS A 213 3.90 -21.16 5.00
C LYS A 213 3.73 -21.68 3.58
N LEU A 214 4.02 -20.85 2.59
CA LEU A 214 4.31 -21.30 1.24
C LEU A 214 5.64 -22.06 1.19
N SER A 215 5.89 -22.84 0.16
CA SER A 215 7.14 -23.62 0.01
C SER A 215 8.37 -22.74 0.24
N GLU A 216 8.33 -21.52 -0.28
CA GLU A 216 9.39 -20.50 -0.16
C GLU A 216 8.80 -19.26 0.51
N GLY A 217 8.83 -19.21 1.84
CA GLY A 217 8.29 -18.08 2.59
C GLY A 217 8.42 -18.25 4.10
N PRO A 218 8.17 -17.19 4.86
CA PRO A 218 8.16 -17.23 6.32
C PRO A 218 6.95 -18.00 6.85
N GLU A 219 7.09 -18.52 8.08
CA GLU A 219 5.98 -19.14 8.80
C GLU A 219 5.04 -18.08 9.38
N SER A 220 3.74 -18.24 9.15
CA SER A 220 2.66 -17.48 9.77
C SER A 220 2.00 -18.33 10.87
N LYS A 221 1.91 -17.78 12.08
CA LYS A 221 1.21 -18.43 13.18
C LYS A 221 -0.25 -18.08 13.17
N VAL A 222 -1.12 -19.10 13.15
CA VAL A 222 -2.57 -18.97 13.03
C VAL A 222 -3.23 -19.65 14.22
N ALA A 223 -4.07 -18.94 14.96
CA ALA A 223 -4.88 -19.55 16.00
C ALA A 223 -6.06 -20.31 15.37
N VAL A 224 -6.32 -21.50 15.89
CA VAL A 224 -7.44 -22.38 15.49
C VAL A 224 -8.34 -22.67 16.67
N ARG A 225 -9.63 -22.89 16.39
CA ARG A 225 -10.66 -23.22 17.38
C ARG A 225 -11.27 -24.58 17.08
N PRO A 226 -11.81 -25.29 18.09
CA PRO A 226 -12.44 -26.58 17.87
C PRO A 226 -13.67 -26.46 16.97
N GLY A 227 -13.98 -27.56 16.28
CA GLY A 227 -15.10 -27.65 15.36
C GLY A 227 -14.76 -27.19 13.93
N LEU A 228 -15.81 -27.10 13.11
CA LEU A 228 -15.69 -26.66 11.71
C LEU A 228 -15.61 -25.15 11.65
N ASN A 229 -14.50 -24.65 11.10
CA ASN A 229 -14.23 -23.23 11.04
C ASN A 229 -13.55 -22.86 9.72
N ARG A 230 -13.51 -21.56 9.45
CA ARG A 230 -12.79 -20.94 8.34
C ARG A 230 -11.86 -19.85 8.88
N VAL A 231 -10.66 -19.81 8.34
CA VAL A 231 -9.70 -18.74 8.60
C VAL A 231 -9.04 -18.30 7.29
N TYR A 232 -8.78 -17.02 7.18
CA TYR A 232 -8.04 -16.42 6.08
C TYR A 232 -6.66 -16.08 6.58
N VAL A 233 -5.63 -16.51 5.85
CA VAL A 233 -4.24 -16.41 6.26
C VAL A 233 -3.45 -15.64 5.22
N TRP A 234 -2.71 -14.64 5.66
CA TRP A 234 -1.76 -13.92 4.84
C TRP A 234 -0.45 -14.70 4.76
N LEU A 235 -0.01 -15.03 3.56
CA LEU A 235 1.18 -15.82 3.28
C LEU A 235 2.08 -15.04 2.32
N SER A 236 3.28 -14.71 2.76
CA SER A 236 4.32 -14.12 1.91
C SER A 236 5.17 -15.22 1.29
N GLY A 237 5.54 -15.06 0.03
CA GLY A 237 6.49 -15.98 -0.63
C GLY A 237 6.01 -16.58 -1.94
N ALA A 238 6.59 -17.72 -2.29
CA ALA A 238 6.41 -18.42 -3.57
C ALA A 238 6.27 -19.93 -3.38
N GLY A 239 6.04 -20.63 -4.48
CA GLY A 239 6.09 -22.09 -4.53
C GLY A 239 4.77 -22.74 -4.90
N ASP A 240 4.71 -24.06 -4.78
CA ASP A 240 3.65 -24.91 -5.31
C ASP A 240 2.84 -25.62 -4.22
N ALA A 241 3.07 -25.29 -2.95
CA ALA A 241 2.36 -25.89 -1.83
C ALA A 241 2.31 -24.96 -0.60
N ILE A 242 1.32 -25.21 0.25
CA ILE A 242 1.26 -24.68 1.61
C ILE A 242 1.66 -25.82 2.58
N THR A 243 2.60 -25.56 3.47
CA THR A 243 2.95 -26.46 4.56
C THR A 243 2.24 -26.00 5.82
N VAL A 244 1.58 -26.94 6.49
CA VAL A 244 0.87 -26.73 7.76
C VAL A 244 1.46 -27.64 8.83
N ARG A 245 1.72 -27.12 10.02
CA ARG A 245 2.19 -27.88 11.18
C ARG A 245 1.45 -27.40 12.43
N ALA A 246 0.87 -28.33 13.17
CA ALA A 246 0.31 -28.00 14.48
C ALA A 246 1.46 -27.69 15.46
N SER A 247 1.33 -26.57 16.19
CA SER A 247 2.35 -26.10 17.14
C SER A 247 1.97 -26.34 18.60
N THR A 248 0.82 -27.01 18.84
CA THR A 248 0.31 -27.35 20.18
C THR A 248 0.13 -28.87 20.29
N GLY A 249 0.72 -29.48 21.29
CA GLY A 249 0.94 -30.92 21.34
C GLY A 249 -0.28 -31.86 21.35
N ALA A 250 -1.51 -31.37 21.52
CA ALA A 250 -2.73 -32.19 21.46
C ALA A 250 -3.63 -31.79 20.26
N LEU A 251 -3.22 -30.81 19.46
CA LEU A 251 -4.00 -30.31 18.35
C LEU A 251 -3.90 -31.21 17.13
N SER A 252 -5.03 -31.69 16.65
CA SER A 252 -5.14 -32.30 15.32
C SER A 252 -6.26 -31.63 14.53
N LEU A 253 -6.08 -31.54 13.23
CA LEU A 253 -7.09 -30.93 12.37
C LEU A 253 -7.14 -31.55 10.97
N CYS A 254 -8.35 -31.56 10.42
CA CYS A 254 -8.60 -31.84 9.01
C CYS A 254 -8.63 -30.53 8.24
N VAL A 255 -7.92 -30.40 7.14
CA VAL A 255 -7.90 -29.21 6.30
C VAL A 255 -8.45 -29.57 4.91
N ALA A 256 -9.49 -28.84 4.49
CA ALA A 256 -10.09 -28.98 3.17
C ALA A 256 -9.43 -28.07 2.13
N SER A 257 -9.82 -28.28 0.86
CA SER A 257 -9.45 -27.37 -0.23
C SER A 257 -10.01 -25.98 -0.05
N GLY A 258 -9.33 -24.98 -0.62
CA GLY A 258 -9.74 -23.59 -0.63
C GLY A 258 -8.91 -22.75 -1.60
N PRO A 259 -9.37 -21.55 -1.96
CA PRO A 259 -8.66 -20.66 -2.86
C PRO A 259 -7.44 -20.02 -2.19
N VAL A 260 -6.44 -19.74 -3.03
CA VAL A 260 -5.28 -18.91 -2.69
C VAL A 260 -5.15 -17.82 -3.74
N GLY A 261 -5.11 -16.56 -3.33
CA GLY A 261 -5.09 -15.45 -4.27
C GLY A 261 -5.00 -14.10 -3.58
N TYR A 262 -5.47 -13.07 -4.27
CA TYR A 262 -5.55 -11.71 -3.75
C TYR A 262 -6.90 -11.43 -3.11
N LEU A 263 -6.96 -10.39 -2.28
CA LEU A 263 -8.22 -9.85 -1.78
C LEU A 263 -8.96 -9.13 -2.91
N ALA A 264 -10.26 -9.36 -3.01
CA ALA A 264 -11.15 -8.62 -3.88
C ALA A 264 -12.44 -8.26 -3.15
N PRO A 265 -13.06 -7.11 -3.43
CA PRO A 265 -14.37 -6.75 -2.89
C PRO A 265 -15.41 -7.81 -3.29
N ARG A 266 -16.30 -8.08 -2.37
CA ARG A 266 -17.42 -9.00 -2.59
C ARG A 266 -18.56 -8.32 -3.32
#